data_651da3517ef02e67e549856e2f514804
#
_entry.id   651da3517ef02e67e549856e2f514804
#
_cell.length_a   1.000
_cell.length_b   1.000
_cell.length_c   1.000
_cell.angle_alpha   90.00
_cell.angle_beta   90.00
_cell.angle_gamma   90.00
#
_symmetry.space_group_name_H-M   'P 1'
#
loop_
_entity.id
_entity.type
_entity.pdbx_description
1 polymer ?
#
loop_
_entity_poly.entity_id
_entity_poly.type
_entity_poly.pdbx_seq_one_letter_code
_entity_poly.pdbx_strand_id
1 'polypeptide(L)'
;MSYPSFYCDMNRPFDLICMGRVAVDLYAEQIGASLSDAQTFRKYLGGCAGNIAVGAARLGLKCMMFSCIGQDEMGLFLKNELIHEGVNTDLLEETKNHLTGLVLLGIKPPHEFPLMFYRTDCADMQLKPQQISKDKLQQAKAILVTGTGLSTESMLHTTKEVIQRARQAETAVILDLDYRPVLWGLTAAGDGETRYQSSQKVSETYQQILSFCDLIVGTEEEICIAGGADEVQHALKKIREFTQAPVVLKRGEKGSEVYFSGTYQPLLTKPFPVEVLNVLGAGDGFMAGLLSALLQGKSWEIATAYANASGALVVTRHGCAPAIPYKEELDYFIQHFAEDPQIWKSAYLNQLHQKQGMHNAPLLIKKPQGFAPGRNAIVTMHPSSHCGMNFSSLKLDAGQKYRFNEQYEFAALLMTGKVIFYYEQQSEYAERYDYFSQDPIVLHCPSGQTAAVEALSDCEILLIETENRAFFAPCLFHQATLVELDNRGKNILDDSSYRIVRTVFDKRNRPESNLVVGEIITFQGRWSSYPSHYHEQPEIYHYRFSEPQGYAFGENGEEVLRIENYDTYQIAPGQSHAHCTAPGYALYTLWFIRHLEDNPYAMPTFVKEHEWTRTIKANNRVWKMNHNNEGTGS
;
A
#
# COMPACT_ATOMS: atom_id res chain seq x y z
N MET A 1 -38.13 7.46 -14.91
CA MET A 1 -37.88 6.40 -15.93
C MET A 1 -36.88 5.45 -15.31
N SER A 2 -37.11 4.13 -15.34
CA SER A 2 -36.11 3.16 -14.87
C SER A 2 -35.14 2.88 -16.03
N TYR A 3 -33.85 3.12 -15.81
CA TYR A 3 -32.79 2.75 -16.73
C TYR A 3 -32.55 1.23 -16.70
N PRO A 4 -32.15 0.60 -17.83
CA PRO A 4 -31.85 -0.83 -17.84
C PRO A 4 -30.69 -1.15 -16.88
N SER A 5 -30.83 -2.23 -16.11
CA SER A 5 -29.73 -2.69 -15.25
C SER A 5 -28.53 -3.14 -16.08
N PHE A 6 -27.32 -2.92 -15.57
CA PHE A 6 -26.12 -3.53 -16.13
C PHE A 6 -26.19 -5.03 -15.90
N TYR A 7 -26.12 -5.82 -16.96
CA TYR A 7 -26.28 -7.27 -16.87
C TYR A 7 -24.95 -7.98 -16.75
N CYS A 8 -24.77 -8.73 -15.68
CA CYS A 8 -23.69 -9.70 -15.52
C CYS A 8 -24.14 -10.82 -14.55
N ASP A 9 -23.50 -11.98 -14.60
CA ASP A 9 -23.79 -13.08 -13.67
C ASP A 9 -23.21 -12.78 -12.28
N MET A 10 -24.08 -12.40 -11.35
CA MET A 10 -23.73 -11.96 -10.01
C MET A 10 -23.15 -13.07 -9.12
N ASN A 11 -23.27 -14.35 -9.51
CA ASN A 11 -22.84 -15.49 -8.69
C ASN A 11 -21.38 -15.90 -8.93
N ARG A 12 -20.67 -15.22 -9.81
CA ARG A 12 -19.28 -15.53 -10.13
C ARG A 12 -18.33 -15.15 -8.98
N PRO A 13 -17.27 -15.96 -8.70
CA PRO A 13 -16.39 -15.75 -7.56
C PRO A 13 -15.54 -14.49 -7.63
N PHE A 14 -15.22 -14.02 -8.85
CA PHE A 14 -14.54 -12.76 -9.10
C PHE A 14 -15.46 -11.74 -9.76
N ASP A 15 -15.25 -10.47 -9.43
CA ASP A 15 -16.06 -9.40 -9.98
C ASP A 15 -15.47 -8.89 -11.31
N LEU A 16 -14.14 -8.75 -11.39
CA LEU A 16 -13.51 -8.07 -12.51
C LEU A 16 -12.15 -8.67 -12.86
N ILE A 17 -11.92 -8.94 -14.15
CA ILE A 17 -10.58 -9.14 -14.71
C ILE A 17 -10.18 -7.83 -15.38
N CYS A 18 -9.06 -7.21 -14.97
CA CYS A 18 -8.49 -6.05 -15.63
C CYS A 18 -7.39 -6.50 -16.59
N MET A 19 -7.64 -6.38 -17.89
CA MET A 19 -6.67 -6.71 -18.94
C MET A 19 -6.01 -5.46 -19.49
N GLY A 20 -4.68 -5.44 -19.48
CA GLY A 20 -3.94 -4.38 -20.15
C GLY A 20 -2.70 -3.94 -19.41
N ARG A 21 -2.40 -2.66 -19.53
CA ARG A 21 -1.17 -2.05 -19.06
C ARG A 21 -1.07 -2.02 -17.55
N VAL A 22 0.06 -2.56 -17.05
CA VAL A 22 0.60 -2.30 -15.72
C VAL A 22 2.05 -1.82 -15.89
N ALA A 23 2.41 -0.73 -15.24
CA ALA A 23 3.71 -0.09 -15.39
C ALA A 23 4.13 0.59 -14.09
N VAL A 24 5.40 0.96 -13.97
CA VAL A 24 5.85 1.79 -12.86
C VAL A 24 5.75 3.26 -13.26
N ASP A 25 5.00 4.01 -12.47
CA ASP A 25 4.90 5.46 -12.59
C ASP A 25 5.92 6.13 -11.67
N LEU A 26 6.79 6.97 -12.26
CA LEU A 26 7.79 7.76 -11.57
C LEU A 26 7.32 9.23 -11.55
N TYR A 27 6.73 9.66 -10.43
CA TYR A 27 6.24 11.02 -10.24
C TYR A 27 7.35 11.93 -9.70
N ALA A 28 7.61 13.05 -10.37
CA ALA A 28 8.49 14.09 -9.85
C ALA A 28 7.97 14.62 -8.51
N GLU A 29 8.84 14.67 -7.50
CA GLU A 29 8.48 15.17 -6.16
C GLU A 29 8.50 16.71 -6.09
N GLN A 30 9.23 17.37 -7.01
CA GLN A 30 9.25 18.83 -7.12
C GLN A 30 8.04 19.32 -7.91
N ILE A 31 6.93 19.62 -7.21
CA ILE A 31 5.72 20.17 -7.82
C ILE A 31 6.05 21.53 -8.46
N GLY A 32 5.64 21.70 -9.71
CA GLY A 32 5.89 22.89 -10.53
C GLY A 32 7.18 22.85 -11.34
N ALA A 33 8.09 21.88 -11.09
CA ALA A 33 9.30 21.71 -11.88
C ALA A 33 9.00 21.02 -13.23
N SER A 34 9.83 21.30 -14.26
CA SER A 34 9.84 20.50 -15.49
C SER A 34 10.45 19.11 -15.22
N LEU A 35 10.16 18.12 -16.06
CA LEU A 35 10.80 16.81 -15.93
C LEU A 35 12.32 16.87 -16.07
N SER A 36 12.85 17.84 -16.82
CA SER A 36 14.31 18.07 -16.97
C SER A 36 14.95 18.62 -15.69
N ASP A 37 14.19 19.33 -14.86
CA ASP A 37 14.70 19.97 -13.64
C ASP A 37 14.41 19.14 -12.38
N ALA A 38 13.54 18.14 -12.49
CA ALA A 38 13.20 17.25 -11.40
C ALA A 38 14.42 16.41 -10.97
N GLN A 39 14.75 16.45 -9.67
CA GLN A 39 15.91 15.77 -9.11
C GLN A 39 15.53 14.43 -8.45
N THR A 40 14.30 14.30 -7.95
CA THR A 40 13.81 13.12 -7.24
C THR A 40 12.45 12.69 -7.77
N PHE A 41 12.25 11.38 -7.79
CA PHE A 41 11.03 10.76 -8.27
C PHE A 41 10.51 9.73 -7.26
N ARG A 42 9.20 9.75 -7.05
CA ARG A 42 8.51 8.74 -6.25
C ARG A 42 7.91 7.67 -7.15
N LYS A 43 8.17 6.41 -6.78
CA LYS A 43 7.73 5.23 -7.51
C LYS A 43 6.34 4.79 -7.04
N TYR A 44 5.43 4.57 -7.98
CA TYR A 44 4.09 4.03 -7.75
C TYR A 44 3.74 2.95 -8.77
N LEU A 45 2.76 2.09 -8.42
CA LEU A 45 2.06 1.31 -9.41
C LEU A 45 1.26 2.25 -10.31
N GLY A 46 1.33 2.01 -11.61
CA GLY A 46 0.65 2.76 -12.66
C GLY A 46 0.15 1.86 -13.79
N GLY A 47 -0.30 2.52 -14.85
CA GLY A 47 -0.96 1.84 -15.95
C GLY A 47 -2.47 1.76 -15.75
N CYS A 48 -3.25 2.14 -16.76
CA CYS A 48 -4.70 2.25 -16.68
C CYS A 48 -5.37 1.00 -16.08
N ALA A 49 -5.11 -0.19 -16.64
CA ALA A 49 -5.69 -1.44 -16.14
C ALA A 49 -5.22 -1.78 -14.72
N GLY A 50 -3.94 -1.51 -14.38
CA GLY A 50 -3.39 -1.69 -13.03
C GLY A 50 -4.04 -0.76 -12.01
N ASN A 51 -4.16 0.53 -12.35
CA ASN A 51 -4.82 1.53 -11.50
C ASN A 51 -6.28 1.18 -11.23
N ILE A 52 -7.02 0.76 -12.28
CA ILE A 52 -8.42 0.37 -12.14
C ILE A 52 -8.55 -0.90 -11.30
N ALA A 53 -7.65 -1.89 -11.44
CA ALA A 53 -7.66 -3.11 -10.64
C ALA A 53 -7.48 -2.80 -9.14
N VAL A 54 -6.48 -1.96 -8.81
CA VAL A 54 -6.24 -1.49 -7.44
C VAL A 54 -7.43 -0.70 -6.90
N GLY A 55 -7.92 0.28 -7.68
CA GLY A 55 -9.04 1.10 -7.24
C GLY A 55 -10.32 0.31 -7.03
N ALA A 56 -10.64 -0.62 -7.92
CA ALA A 56 -11.81 -1.48 -7.80
C ALA A 56 -11.69 -2.44 -6.59
N ALA A 57 -10.49 -2.95 -6.30
CA ALA A 57 -10.24 -3.76 -5.10
C ALA A 57 -10.42 -2.94 -3.81
N ARG A 58 -9.87 -1.71 -3.73
CA ARG A 58 -10.09 -0.77 -2.62
C ARG A 58 -11.57 -0.45 -2.39
N LEU A 59 -12.37 -0.47 -3.46
CA LEU A 59 -13.81 -0.23 -3.40
C LEU A 59 -14.64 -1.53 -3.21
N GLY A 60 -13.97 -2.64 -2.87
CA GLY A 60 -14.60 -3.88 -2.41
C GLY A 60 -14.89 -4.92 -3.48
N LEU A 61 -14.33 -4.80 -4.71
CA LEU A 61 -14.42 -5.84 -5.73
C LEU A 61 -13.29 -6.86 -5.59
N LYS A 62 -13.59 -8.12 -5.95
CA LYS A 62 -12.59 -9.18 -6.12
C LYS A 62 -12.02 -9.10 -7.54
N CYS A 63 -10.84 -8.48 -7.66
CA CYS A 63 -10.19 -8.21 -8.94
C CYS A 63 -9.08 -9.20 -9.26
N MET A 64 -8.88 -9.49 -10.55
CA MET A 64 -7.72 -10.21 -11.10
C MET A 64 -6.99 -9.31 -12.09
N MET A 65 -5.65 -9.31 -12.05
CA MET A 65 -4.83 -8.60 -13.04
C MET A 65 -4.40 -9.56 -14.14
N PHE A 66 -4.81 -9.29 -15.39
CA PHE A 66 -4.33 -9.99 -16.58
C PHE A 66 -3.38 -9.07 -17.35
N SER A 67 -2.09 -9.26 -17.10
CA SER A 67 -1.00 -8.46 -17.70
C SER A 67 0.29 -9.28 -17.76
N CYS A 68 1.37 -8.65 -18.22
CA CYS A 68 2.70 -9.23 -18.18
C CYS A 68 3.70 -8.21 -17.63
N ILE A 69 4.62 -8.68 -16.80
CA ILE A 69 5.72 -7.91 -16.20
C ILE A 69 7.05 -8.51 -16.57
N GLY A 70 8.12 -7.72 -16.54
CA GLY A 70 9.48 -8.22 -16.66
C GLY A 70 9.93 -8.99 -15.43
N GLN A 71 10.82 -9.98 -15.60
CA GLN A 71 11.55 -10.56 -14.47
C GLN A 71 12.66 -9.62 -14.01
N ASP A 72 12.28 -8.41 -13.59
CA ASP A 72 13.14 -7.34 -13.11
C ASP A 72 12.59 -6.76 -11.82
N GLU A 73 13.37 -5.89 -11.15
CA GLU A 73 12.99 -5.29 -9.85
C GLU A 73 11.72 -4.43 -9.94
N MET A 74 11.41 -3.86 -11.10
CA MET A 74 10.21 -3.07 -11.33
C MET A 74 8.98 -3.98 -11.47
N GLY A 75 9.14 -5.12 -12.14
CA GLY A 75 8.10 -6.16 -12.23
C GLY A 75 7.79 -6.77 -10.86
N LEU A 76 8.83 -7.09 -10.08
CA LEU A 76 8.66 -7.57 -8.70
C LEU A 76 7.93 -6.54 -7.83
N PHE A 77 8.28 -5.25 -7.96
CA PHE A 77 7.57 -4.18 -7.27
C PHE A 77 6.08 -4.16 -7.62
N LEU A 78 5.73 -4.18 -8.92
CA LEU A 78 4.33 -4.17 -9.36
C LEU A 78 3.54 -5.39 -8.85
N LYS A 79 4.14 -6.58 -8.90
CA LYS A 79 3.51 -7.80 -8.37
C LYS A 79 3.21 -7.68 -6.88
N ASN A 80 4.20 -7.20 -6.10
CA ASN A 80 4.02 -7.01 -4.66
C ASN A 80 2.95 -5.96 -4.35
N GLU A 81 2.90 -4.85 -5.07
CA GLU A 81 1.87 -3.82 -4.90
C GLU A 81 0.47 -4.36 -5.23
N LEU A 82 0.31 -5.12 -6.32
CA LEU A 82 -0.98 -5.73 -6.67
C LEU A 82 -1.47 -6.70 -5.57
N ILE A 83 -0.57 -7.56 -5.08
CA ILE A 83 -0.89 -8.49 -3.97
C ILE A 83 -1.27 -7.71 -2.72
N HIS A 84 -0.49 -6.68 -2.39
CA HIS A 84 -0.72 -5.79 -1.26
C HIS A 84 -2.11 -5.12 -1.30
N GLU A 85 -2.54 -4.70 -2.48
CA GLU A 85 -3.86 -4.08 -2.69
C GLU A 85 -5.00 -5.11 -2.87
N GLY A 86 -4.73 -6.39 -2.59
CA GLY A 86 -5.72 -7.45 -2.64
C GLY A 86 -6.14 -7.88 -4.06
N VAL A 87 -5.36 -7.50 -5.08
CA VAL A 87 -5.61 -7.94 -6.47
C VAL A 87 -5.00 -9.32 -6.69
N ASN A 88 -5.79 -10.26 -7.18
CA ASN A 88 -5.31 -11.60 -7.53
C ASN A 88 -4.36 -11.53 -8.74
N THR A 89 -3.19 -12.14 -8.62
CA THR A 89 -2.11 -12.13 -9.61
C THR A 89 -1.94 -13.46 -10.37
N ASP A 90 -2.89 -14.39 -10.31
CA ASP A 90 -2.82 -15.68 -11.01
C ASP A 90 -2.71 -15.56 -12.54
N LEU A 91 -3.14 -14.42 -13.11
CA LEU A 91 -3.07 -14.10 -14.53
C LEU A 91 -1.98 -13.06 -14.85
N LEU A 92 -1.09 -12.76 -13.90
CA LEU A 92 0.04 -11.87 -14.11
C LEU A 92 1.24 -12.70 -14.59
N GLU A 93 1.52 -12.59 -15.89
CA GLU A 93 2.62 -13.31 -16.55
C GLU A 93 3.97 -12.62 -16.29
N GLU A 94 5.04 -13.39 -16.35
CA GLU A 94 6.42 -12.88 -16.21
C GLU A 94 7.26 -13.24 -17.43
N THR A 95 8.03 -12.29 -17.95
CA THR A 95 8.93 -12.50 -19.09
C THR A 95 10.38 -12.12 -18.77
N LYS A 96 11.33 -12.93 -19.28
CA LYS A 96 12.77 -12.66 -19.18
C LYS A 96 13.30 -11.76 -20.30
N ASN A 97 12.53 -11.60 -21.36
CA ASN A 97 13.00 -11.01 -22.60
C ASN A 97 12.62 -9.53 -22.77
N HIS A 98 11.71 -9.03 -21.94
CA HIS A 98 11.18 -7.67 -22.04
C HIS A 98 11.14 -7.04 -20.65
N LEU A 99 11.53 -5.78 -20.57
CA LEU A 99 11.52 -5.02 -19.32
C LEU A 99 10.11 -4.55 -18.96
N THR A 100 9.90 -4.34 -17.68
CA THR A 100 8.69 -3.67 -17.16
C THR A 100 8.63 -2.23 -17.67
N GLY A 101 7.46 -1.80 -18.14
CA GLY A 101 7.26 -0.44 -18.64
C GLY A 101 7.36 0.62 -17.53
N LEU A 102 7.91 1.77 -17.90
CA LEU A 102 8.03 2.94 -17.01
C LEU A 102 7.29 4.14 -17.60
N VAL A 103 6.79 5.02 -16.75
CA VAL A 103 6.25 6.33 -17.11
C VAL A 103 6.85 7.38 -16.20
N LEU A 104 7.37 8.45 -16.75
CA LEU A 104 7.81 9.64 -16.01
C LEU A 104 6.70 10.67 -16.04
N LEU A 105 6.38 11.24 -14.87
CA LEU A 105 5.26 12.16 -14.69
C LEU A 105 5.70 13.37 -13.89
N GLY A 106 5.32 14.57 -14.39
CA GLY A 106 5.47 15.85 -13.68
C GLY A 106 4.11 16.38 -13.24
N ILE A 107 4.10 17.19 -12.21
CA ILE A 107 2.91 17.86 -11.69
C ILE A 107 3.17 19.36 -11.68
N LYS A 108 2.55 20.09 -12.62
CA LYS A 108 2.62 21.56 -12.74
C LYS A 108 1.21 22.14 -12.75
N PRO A 109 0.56 22.20 -11.58
CA PRO A 109 -0.78 22.76 -11.50
C PRO A 109 -0.82 24.21 -11.99
N PRO A 110 -1.93 24.70 -12.53
CA PRO A 110 -3.21 23.97 -12.67
C PRO A 110 -3.38 23.22 -14.00
N HIS A 111 -2.49 23.41 -15.00
CA HIS A 111 -2.81 22.99 -16.38
C HIS A 111 -1.78 22.09 -17.07
N GLU A 112 -0.56 21.97 -16.55
CA GLU A 112 0.52 21.21 -17.18
C GLU A 112 0.83 19.95 -16.36
N PHE A 113 0.82 18.79 -17.02
CA PHE A 113 1.13 17.50 -16.40
C PHE A 113 2.02 16.69 -17.34
N PRO A 114 3.33 17.05 -17.44
CA PRO A 114 4.28 16.40 -18.33
C PRO A 114 4.33 14.89 -18.13
N LEU A 115 4.28 14.16 -19.25
CA LEU A 115 4.12 12.70 -19.24
C LEU A 115 4.99 12.09 -20.34
N MET A 116 5.89 11.17 -19.99
CA MET A 116 6.74 10.45 -20.93
C MET A 116 6.63 8.94 -20.73
N PHE A 117 6.31 8.22 -21.81
CA PHE A 117 6.19 6.76 -21.79
C PHE A 117 7.48 6.08 -22.23
N TYR A 118 8.09 5.32 -21.36
CA TYR A 118 9.16 4.37 -21.68
C TYR A 118 8.53 2.97 -21.83
N ARG A 119 7.78 2.77 -22.93
CA ARG A 119 6.95 1.58 -23.15
C ARG A 119 7.21 0.90 -24.49
N THR A 120 8.32 1.18 -25.15
CA THR A 120 8.67 0.51 -26.40
C THR A 120 9.05 -0.94 -26.11
N ASP A 121 8.30 -1.89 -26.69
CA ASP A 121 8.52 -3.33 -26.57
C ASP A 121 8.61 -3.85 -25.10
N CYS A 122 7.83 -3.25 -24.19
CA CYS A 122 7.81 -3.66 -22.80
C CYS A 122 6.98 -4.93 -22.57
N ALA A 123 7.14 -5.51 -21.39
CA ALA A 123 6.54 -6.78 -20.99
C ALA A 123 5.00 -6.79 -21.12
N ASP A 124 4.33 -5.72 -20.73
CA ASP A 124 2.87 -5.58 -20.80
C ASP A 124 2.29 -5.60 -22.23
N MET A 125 3.16 -5.47 -23.24
CA MET A 125 2.81 -5.59 -24.67
C MET A 125 2.98 -7.03 -25.21
N GLN A 126 3.38 -7.97 -24.36
CA GLN A 126 3.69 -9.36 -24.77
C GLN A 126 2.57 -10.35 -24.42
N LEU A 127 1.42 -9.86 -24.00
CA LEU A 127 0.26 -10.70 -23.69
C LEU A 127 -0.18 -11.53 -24.91
N LYS A 128 -0.53 -12.78 -24.65
CA LYS A 128 -1.05 -13.72 -25.63
C LYS A 128 -2.43 -14.24 -25.20
N PRO A 129 -3.36 -14.47 -26.15
CA PRO A 129 -4.71 -14.88 -25.81
C PRO A 129 -4.79 -16.28 -25.16
N GLN A 130 -3.76 -17.13 -25.35
CA GLN A 130 -3.68 -18.47 -24.75
C GLN A 130 -3.41 -18.45 -23.25
N GLN A 131 -2.91 -17.33 -22.70
CA GLN A 131 -2.60 -17.16 -21.28
C GLN A 131 -3.84 -17.01 -20.40
N ILE A 132 -5.01 -16.78 -21.00
CA ILE A 132 -6.28 -16.78 -20.28
C ILE A 132 -7.21 -17.88 -20.81
N SER A 133 -7.57 -18.80 -19.95
CA SER A 133 -8.49 -19.90 -20.29
C SER A 133 -9.95 -19.45 -20.25
N LYS A 134 -10.84 -20.21 -20.94
CA LYS A 134 -12.29 -19.99 -20.87
C LYS A 134 -12.79 -20.12 -19.43
N ASP A 135 -12.26 -21.08 -18.66
CA ASP A 135 -12.67 -21.32 -17.28
C ASP A 135 -12.33 -20.13 -16.36
N LYS A 136 -11.18 -19.49 -16.57
CA LYS A 136 -10.82 -18.25 -15.84
C LYS A 136 -11.76 -17.10 -16.20
N LEU A 137 -12.13 -16.94 -17.46
CA LEU A 137 -13.12 -15.95 -17.90
C LEU A 137 -14.49 -16.21 -17.26
N GLN A 138 -14.94 -17.46 -17.19
CA GLN A 138 -16.22 -17.84 -16.56
C GLN A 138 -16.25 -17.60 -15.05
N GLN A 139 -15.10 -17.44 -14.41
CA GLN A 139 -15.01 -17.11 -12.98
C GLN A 139 -15.25 -15.63 -12.67
N ALA A 140 -15.22 -14.73 -13.65
CA ALA A 140 -15.38 -13.30 -13.45
C ALA A 140 -16.68 -12.76 -14.04
N LYS A 141 -17.35 -11.82 -13.36
CA LYS A 141 -18.56 -11.15 -13.84
C LYS A 141 -18.30 -10.35 -15.12
N ALA A 142 -17.14 -9.68 -15.17
CA ALA A 142 -16.75 -8.85 -16.29
C ALA A 142 -15.23 -8.90 -16.55
N ILE A 143 -14.84 -8.59 -17.79
CA ILE A 143 -13.47 -8.25 -18.17
C ILE A 143 -13.43 -6.80 -18.67
N LEU A 144 -12.50 -6.02 -18.11
CA LEU A 144 -12.15 -4.69 -18.58
C LEU A 144 -11.01 -4.82 -19.60
N VAL A 145 -11.19 -4.19 -20.75
CA VAL A 145 -10.15 -3.96 -21.76
C VAL A 145 -9.98 -2.46 -21.97
N THR A 146 -8.76 -2.02 -22.29
CA THR A 146 -8.44 -0.61 -22.49
C THR A 146 -7.97 -0.34 -23.91
N GLY A 147 -8.23 0.86 -24.41
CA GLY A 147 -7.85 1.27 -25.77
C GLY A 147 -6.33 1.26 -26.00
N THR A 148 -5.52 1.40 -24.95
CA THR A 148 -4.07 1.22 -25.07
C THR A 148 -3.67 -0.21 -25.47
N GLY A 149 -4.52 -1.21 -25.19
CA GLY A 149 -4.39 -2.59 -25.67
C GLY A 149 -4.70 -2.77 -27.17
N LEU A 150 -5.13 -1.73 -27.87
CA LEU A 150 -5.42 -1.76 -29.31
C LEU A 150 -4.30 -1.08 -30.13
N SER A 151 -3.32 -0.46 -29.49
CA SER A 151 -2.36 0.45 -30.12
C SER A 151 -1.27 -0.23 -30.97
N THR A 152 -1.06 -1.53 -30.80
CA THR A 152 -0.12 -2.32 -31.61
C THR A 152 -0.81 -3.52 -32.23
N GLU A 153 -0.31 -4.01 -33.35
CA GLU A 153 -0.91 -5.13 -34.09
C GLU A 153 -1.00 -6.41 -33.23
N SER A 154 0.06 -6.74 -32.48
CA SER A 154 0.09 -7.90 -31.59
C SER A 154 -0.95 -7.80 -30.48
N MET A 155 -1.02 -6.65 -29.80
CA MET A 155 -1.97 -6.44 -28.71
C MET A 155 -3.42 -6.34 -29.20
N LEU A 156 -3.64 -5.72 -30.38
CA LEU A 156 -4.95 -5.69 -31.03
C LEU A 156 -5.48 -7.10 -31.30
N HIS A 157 -4.62 -7.97 -31.87
CA HIS A 157 -4.97 -9.38 -32.11
C HIS A 157 -5.33 -10.08 -30.78
N THR A 158 -4.47 -9.96 -29.77
CA THR A 158 -4.70 -10.54 -28.45
C THR A 158 -6.00 -10.03 -27.83
N THR A 159 -6.23 -8.72 -27.83
CA THR A 159 -7.42 -8.10 -27.22
C THR A 159 -8.69 -8.58 -27.92
N LYS A 160 -8.71 -8.63 -29.26
CA LYS A 160 -9.87 -9.13 -30.02
C LYS A 160 -10.19 -10.59 -29.71
N GLU A 161 -9.17 -11.44 -29.66
CA GLU A 161 -9.38 -12.86 -29.36
C GLU A 161 -9.85 -13.07 -27.91
N VAL A 162 -9.31 -12.31 -26.95
CA VAL A 162 -9.77 -12.37 -25.56
C VAL A 162 -11.22 -11.89 -25.43
N ILE A 163 -11.60 -10.82 -26.11
CA ILE A 163 -13.00 -10.34 -26.16
C ILE A 163 -13.92 -11.44 -26.70
N GLN A 164 -13.56 -12.10 -27.81
CA GLN A 164 -14.35 -13.20 -28.38
C GLN A 164 -14.50 -14.39 -27.40
N ARG A 165 -13.44 -14.76 -26.71
CA ARG A 165 -13.47 -15.79 -25.66
C ARG A 165 -14.35 -15.38 -24.47
N ALA A 166 -14.28 -14.11 -24.06
CA ALA A 166 -15.12 -13.57 -22.99
C ALA A 166 -16.60 -13.66 -23.35
N ARG A 167 -16.96 -13.30 -24.58
CA ARG A 167 -18.34 -13.49 -25.11
C ARG A 167 -18.78 -14.94 -25.08
N GLN A 168 -17.92 -15.88 -25.48
CA GLN A 168 -18.20 -17.32 -25.42
C GLN A 168 -18.30 -17.87 -23.99
N ALA A 169 -17.71 -17.17 -23.04
CA ALA A 169 -17.76 -17.47 -21.62
C ALA A 169 -18.91 -16.74 -20.89
N GLU A 170 -19.72 -15.97 -21.63
CA GLU A 170 -20.78 -15.12 -21.08
C GLU A 170 -20.27 -14.12 -20.04
N THR A 171 -19.01 -13.69 -20.16
CA THR A 171 -18.39 -12.67 -19.33
C THR A 171 -18.62 -11.31 -19.96
N ALA A 172 -19.17 -10.37 -19.20
CA ALA A 172 -19.42 -9.01 -19.71
C ALA A 172 -18.12 -8.33 -20.12
N VAL A 173 -18.13 -7.63 -21.25
CA VAL A 173 -16.97 -6.92 -21.81
C VAL A 173 -17.13 -5.43 -21.59
N ILE A 174 -16.21 -4.82 -20.89
CA ILE A 174 -16.17 -3.39 -20.57
C ILE A 174 -14.98 -2.77 -21.29
N LEU A 175 -15.22 -1.68 -22.02
CA LEU A 175 -14.18 -0.94 -22.73
C LEU A 175 -13.98 0.44 -22.09
N ASP A 176 -12.80 0.69 -21.53
CA ASP A 176 -12.30 2.06 -21.30
C ASP A 176 -11.53 2.49 -22.54
N LEU A 177 -11.99 3.56 -23.17
CA LEU A 177 -11.39 4.01 -24.43
C LEU A 177 -9.93 4.43 -24.29
N ASP A 178 -9.50 4.97 -23.13
CA ASP A 178 -8.09 5.27 -22.76
C ASP A 178 -7.19 5.57 -23.97
N TYR A 179 -7.57 6.58 -24.75
CA TYR A 179 -6.85 6.97 -25.96
C TYR A 179 -5.62 7.81 -25.62
N ARG A 180 -4.47 7.41 -26.14
CA ARG A 180 -3.21 8.13 -26.01
C ARG A 180 -2.51 8.21 -27.37
N PRO A 181 -2.54 9.35 -28.09
CA PRO A 181 -1.98 9.47 -29.44
C PRO A 181 -0.53 9.00 -29.56
N VAL A 182 0.31 9.27 -28.58
CA VAL A 182 1.72 8.85 -28.55
C VAL A 182 1.87 7.33 -28.61
N LEU A 183 1.00 6.57 -27.97
CA LEU A 183 1.07 5.09 -28.00
C LEU A 183 0.62 4.50 -29.34
N TRP A 184 -0.08 5.30 -30.16
CA TRP A 184 -0.43 4.95 -31.53
C TRP A 184 0.57 5.48 -32.58
N GLY A 185 1.65 6.12 -32.12
CA GLY A 185 2.67 6.72 -33.00
C GLY A 185 2.17 7.94 -33.77
N LEU A 186 1.16 8.63 -33.30
CA LEU A 186 0.55 9.81 -33.94
C LEU A 186 1.21 11.12 -33.51
N THR A 187 1.94 11.12 -32.41
CA THR A 187 2.72 12.24 -31.90
C THR A 187 4.16 11.84 -31.62
N ALA A 188 5.03 12.79 -31.32
CA ALA A 188 6.42 12.52 -30.97
C ALA A 188 6.52 11.62 -29.73
N ALA A 189 7.53 10.76 -29.65
CA ALA A 189 7.69 9.79 -28.55
C ALA A 189 7.76 10.44 -27.16
N GLY A 190 8.18 11.70 -27.04
CA GLY A 190 8.21 12.46 -25.80
C GLY A 190 6.92 13.22 -25.47
N ASP A 191 5.91 13.19 -26.35
CA ASP A 191 4.66 13.91 -26.19
C ASP A 191 3.57 12.99 -25.60
N GLY A 192 3.58 12.84 -24.27
CA GLY A 192 2.52 12.15 -23.55
C GLY A 192 1.34 13.06 -23.13
N GLU A 193 1.45 14.37 -23.32
CA GLU A 193 0.45 15.35 -22.90
C GLU A 193 -0.70 15.50 -23.91
N THR A 194 -0.43 15.39 -25.21
CA THR A 194 -1.46 15.48 -26.24
C THR A 194 -2.54 14.42 -26.02
N ARG A 195 -3.80 14.88 -25.83
CA ARG A 195 -4.94 14.01 -25.51
C ARG A 195 -5.73 13.61 -26.74
N TYR A 196 -5.72 14.41 -27.78
CA TYR A 196 -6.47 14.16 -29.00
C TYR A 196 -5.62 14.43 -30.25
N GLN A 197 -5.63 13.48 -31.17
CA GLN A 197 -5.15 13.57 -32.53
C GLN A 197 -6.09 12.71 -33.38
N SER A 198 -6.82 13.32 -34.30
CA SER A 198 -7.74 12.57 -35.15
C SER A 198 -6.99 11.56 -36.03
N SER A 199 -7.56 10.37 -36.18
CA SER A 199 -7.01 9.30 -37.01
C SER A 199 -8.10 8.32 -37.42
N GLN A 200 -8.37 8.25 -38.70
CA GLN A 200 -9.37 7.32 -39.25
C GLN A 200 -9.01 5.86 -38.94
N LYS A 201 -7.72 5.50 -39.04
CA LYS A 201 -7.23 4.15 -38.70
C LYS A 201 -7.54 3.77 -37.25
N VAL A 202 -7.34 4.71 -36.31
CA VAL A 202 -7.64 4.48 -34.89
C VAL A 202 -9.15 4.33 -34.70
N SER A 203 -9.95 5.19 -35.28
CA SER A 203 -11.43 5.12 -35.24
C SER A 203 -11.92 3.75 -35.73
N GLU A 204 -11.48 3.34 -36.92
CA GLU A 204 -11.83 2.04 -37.51
C GLU A 204 -11.40 0.87 -36.62
N THR A 205 -10.27 1.00 -35.87
CA THR A 205 -9.81 -0.03 -34.94
C THR A 205 -10.73 -0.16 -33.75
N TYR A 206 -11.15 0.94 -33.14
CA TYR A 206 -12.16 0.93 -32.06
C TYR A 206 -13.48 0.34 -32.54
N GLN A 207 -13.98 0.77 -33.71
CA GLN A 207 -15.26 0.31 -34.29
C GLN A 207 -15.32 -1.20 -34.47
N GLN A 208 -14.18 -1.90 -34.70
CA GLN A 208 -14.14 -3.35 -34.85
C GLN A 208 -14.52 -4.11 -33.58
N ILE A 209 -14.46 -3.47 -32.41
CA ILE A 209 -14.73 -4.15 -31.13
C ILE A 209 -15.99 -3.63 -30.42
N LEU A 210 -16.55 -2.47 -30.83
CA LEU A 210 -17.69 -1.86 -30.14
C LEU A 210 -18.90 -2.79 -30.02
N SER A 211 -19.18 -3.61 -31.07
CA SER A 211 -20.30 -4.55 -31.07
C SER A 211 -20.21 -5.68 -30.06
N PHE A 212 -19.02 -5.92 -29.51
CA PHE A 212 -18.76 -6.96 -28.51
C PHE A 212 -18.79 -6.43 -27.08
N CYS A 213 -18.83 -5.11 -26.90
CA CYS A 213 -18.80 -4.47 -25.59
C CYS A 213 -20.21 -4.35 -24.99
N ASP A 214 -20.29 -4.60 -23.68
CA ASP A 214 -21.52 -4.42 -22.88
C ASP A 214 -21.55 -3.06 -22.16
N LEU A 215 -20.39 -2.37 -22.10
CA LEU A 215 -20.24 -1.01 -21.57
C LEU A 215 -19.05 -0.34 -22.25
N ILE A 216 -19.21 0.93 -22.63
CA ILE A 216 -18.16 1.77 -23.21
C ILE A 216 -18.04 3.03 -22.36
N VAL A 217 -16.82 3.41 -21.99
CA VAL A 217 -16.54 4.58 -21.14
C VAL A 217 -15.41 5.41 -21.77
N GLY A 218 -15.58 6.73 -21.82
CA GLY A 218 -14.55 7.61 -22.35
C GLY A 218 -14.79 9.08 -22.05
N THR A 219 -13.77 9.92 -22.28
CA THR A 219 -13.86 11.38 -22.29
C THR A 219 -14.50 11.90 -23.59
N GLU A 220 -14.71 13.20 -23.71
CA GLU A 220 -15.23 13.80 -24.94
C GLU A 220 -14.32 13.49 -26.15
N GLU A 221 -13.00 13.62 -25.96
CA GLU A 221 -11.99 13.33 -26.98
C GLU A 221 -11.94 11.83 -27.34
N GLU A 222 -12.05 10.97 -26.33
CA GLU A 222 -12.05 9.53 -26.52
C GLU A 222 -13.31 9.03 -27.25
N ILE A 223 -14.45 9.61 -26.96
CA ILE A 223 -15.70 9.35 -27.72
C ILE A 223 -15.58 9.84 -29.17
N CYS A 224 -15.02 11.02 -29.38
CA CYS A 224 -14.77 11.55 -30.71
C CYS A 224 -13.90 10.61 -31.56
N ILE A 225 -12.78 10.12 -31.00
CA ILE A 225 -11.91 9.20 -31.75
C ILE A 225 -12.56 7.84 -31.99
N ALA A 226 -13.30 7.29 -31.02
CA ALA A 226 -14.00 6.01 -31.21
C ALA A 226 -15.11 6.08 -32.25
N GLY A 227 -15.85 7.18 -32.28
CA GLY A 227 -16.88 7.44 -33.29
C GLY A 227 -16.33 7.89 -34.64
N GLY A 228 -15.10 8.41 -34.70
CA GLY A 228 -14.51 8.98 -35.93
C GLY A 228 -15.23 10.26 -36.35
N ALA A 229 -15.45 11.19 -35.42
CA ALA A 229 -16.06 12.49 -35.64
C ALA A 229 -15.49 13.52 -34.65
N ASP A 230 -15.47 14.78 -35.09
CA ASP A 230 -14.89 15.87 -34.27
C ASP A 230 -15.87 16.43 -33.23
N GLU A 231 -17.16 16.09 -33.33
CA GLU A 231 -18.19 16.48 -32.37
C GLU A 231 -18.77 15.27 -31.64
N VAL A 232 -18.88 15.38 -30.30
CA VAL A 232 -19.37 14.31 -29.42
C VAL A 232 -20.71 13.72 -29.84
N GLN A 233 -21.68 14.58 -30.22
CA GLN A 233 -23.00 14.10 -30.60
C GLN A 233 -22.99 13.32 -31.93
N HIS A 234 -22.13 13.70 -32.87
CA HIS A 234 -21.93 12.95 -34.11
C HIS A 234 -21.20 11.64 -33.86
N ALA A 235 -20.18 11.66 -32.99
CA ALA A 235 -19.42 10.47 -32.56
C ALA A 235 -20.34 9.45 -31.88
N LEU A 236 -21.19 9.89 -30.94
CA LEU A 236 -22.19 9.03 -30.30
C LEU A 236 -23.16 8.39 -31.27
N LYS A 237 -23.64 9.14 -32.27
CA LYS A 237 -24.51 8.58 -33.33
C LYS A 237 -23.79 7.49 -34.13
N LYS A 238 -22.52 7.70 -34.49
CA LYS A 238 -21.73 6.71 -35.21
C LYS A 238 -21.41 5.48 -34.34
N ILE A 239 -21.07 5.67 -33.06
CA ILE A 239 -20.89 4.55 -32.12
C ILE A 239 -22.17 3.71 -32.04
N ARG A 240 -23.34 4.36 -32.06
CA ARG A 240 -24.63 3.70 -31.97
C ARG A 240 -24.96 2.83 -33.20
N GLU A 241 -24.28 3.04 -34.33
CA GLU A 241 -24.40 2.17 -35.52
C GLU A 241 -23.76 0.78 -35.27
N PHE A 242 -22.80 0.70 -34.36
CA PHE A 242 -22.06 -0.55 -34.03
C PHE A 242 -22.58 -1.26 -32.79
N THR A 243 -23.16 -0.55 -31.82
CA THR A 243 -23.51 -1.15 -30.53
C THR A 243 -24.75 -0.53 -29.89
N GLN A 244 -25.44 -1.38 -29.09
CA GLN A 244 -26.54 -0.94 -28.23
C GLN A 244 -26.08 -0.78 -26.74
N ALA A 245 -24.81 -1.04 -26.45
CA ALA A 245 -24.27 -0.94 -25.10
C ALA A 245 -24.43 0.49 -24.53
N PRO A 246 -24.61 0.66 -23.22
CA PRO A 246 -24.51 1.96 -22.59
C PRO A 246 -23.15 2.60 -22.87
N VAL A 247 -23.16 3.91 -23.13
CA VAL A 247 -21.95 4.72 -23.34
C VAL A 247 -21.90 5.76 -22.23
N VAL A 248 -20.85 5.73 -21.43
CA VAL A 248 -20.59 6.68 -20.34
C VAL A 248 -19.59 7.72 -20.81
N LEU A 249 -20.02 8.97 -20.84
CA LEU A 249 -19.22 10.12 -21.21
C LEU A 249 -18.70 10.82 -19.94
N LYS A 250 -17.38 10.81 -19.74
CA LYS A 250 -16.67 11.53 -18.67
C LYS A 250 -16.49 12.99 -19.10
N ARG A 251 -16.93 13.95 -18.27
CA ARG A 251 -16.89 15.39 -18.61
C ARG A 251 -16.15 16.24 -17.57
N GLY A 252 -15.28 15.61 -16.75
CA GLY A 252 -14.47 16.27 -15.73
C GLY A 252 -15.32 17.10 -14.77
N GLU A 253 -15.07 18.41 -14.72
CA GLU A 253 -15.80 19.35 -13.85
C GLU A 253 -17.30 19.48 -14.14
N LYS A 254 -17.76 18.95 -15.27
CA LYS A 254 -19.18 18.92 -15.64
C LYS A 254 -19.89 17.62 -15.25
N GLY A 255 -19.17 16.69 -14.61
CA GLY A 255 -19.70 15.40 -14.17
C GLY A 255 -19.68 14.34 -15.26
N SER A 256 -20.74 13.57 -15.40
CA SER A 256 -20.84 12.49 -16.38
C SER A 256 -22.24 12.32 -16.96
N GLU A 257 -22.31 11.72 -18.13
CA GLU A 257 -23.53 11.43 -18.86
C GLU A 257 -23.57 9.96 -19.29
N VAL A 258 -24.72 9.29 -19.14
CA VAL A 258 -24.88 7.90 -19.62
C VAL A 258 -25.92 7.88 -20.72
N TYR A 259 -25.51 7.44 -21.91
CA TYR A 259 -26.34 7.30 -23.09
C TYR A 259 -26.78 5.84 -23.21
N PHE A 260 -28.08 5.60 -23.14
CA PHE A 260 -28.68 4.28 -23.33
C PHE A 260 -29.29 4.18 -24.74
N SER A 261 -29.29 2.97 -25.29
CA SER A 261 -30.02 2.72 -26.54
C SER A 261 -31.54 2.91 -26.35
N GLY A 262 -32.20 3.52 -27.32
CA GLY A 262 -33.64 3.74 -27.29
C GLY A 262 -34.10 4.85 -26.34
N THR A 263 -33.22 5.61 -25.71
CA THR A 263 -33.58 6.77 -24.90
C THR A 263 -33.19 8.07 -25.60
N TYR A 264 -34.04 9.09 -25.49
CA TYR A 264 -33.77 10.40 -26.09
C TYR A 264 -32.86 11.30 -25.25
N GLN A 265 -32.82 11.09 -23.96
CA GLN A 265 -32.04 11.91 -23.04
C GLN A 265 -31.07 11.03 -22.21
N PRO A 266 -29.83 11.48 -22.04
CA PRO A 266 -28.88 10.80 -21.19
C PRO A 266 -29.27 10.93 -19.71
N LEU A 267 -28.78 10.00 -18.88
CA LEU A 267 -28.69 10.18 -17.45
C LEU A 267 -27.54 11.15 -17.15
N LEU A 268 -27.88 12.30 -16.54
CA LEU A 268 -26.91 13.31 -16.14
C LEU A 268 -26.55 13.15 -14.67
N THR A 269 -25.26 13.12 -14.34
CA THR A 269 -24.80 13.07 -12.95
C THR A 269 -23.86 14.24 -12.65
N LYS A 270 -24.15 14.95 -11.55
CA LYS A 270 -23.41 16.14 -11.11
C LYS A 270 -21.98 15.78 -10.70
N PRO A 271 -21.02 16.71 -10.91
CA PRO A 271 -19.67 16.57 -10.41
C PRO A 271 -19.61 16.78 -8.87
N PHE A 272 -18.46 16.46 -8.31
CA PHE A 272 -18.04 16.85 -6.96
C PHE A 272 -16.91 17.90 -7.11
N PRO A 273 -17.20 19.20 -7.02
CA PRO A 273 -16.20 20.25 -7.15
C PRO A 273 -15.13 20.18 -6.05
N VAL A 274 -13.87 20.09 -6.47
CA VAL A 274 -12.68 20.04 -5.59
C VAL A 274 -11.56 20.87 -6.20
N GLU A 275 -10.52 21.15 -5.41
CA GLU A 275 -9.30 21.79 -5.89
C GLU A 275 -8.38 20.73 -6.53
N VAL A 276 -7.94 21.00 -7.75
CA VAL A 276 -7.15 20.06 -8.54
C VAL A 276 -5.66 20.24 -8.26
N LEU A 277 -5.02 19.20 -7.73
CA LEU A 277 -3.57 19.09 -7.61
C LEU A 277 -2.97 18.34 -8.81
N ASN A 278 -3.61 17.23 -9.22
CA ASN A 278 -3.11 16.34 -10.24
C ASN A 278 -4.27 15.70 -11.02
N VAL A 279 -4.34 15.87 -12.34
CA VAL A 279 -5.42 15.28 -13.16
C VAL A 279 -5.14 13.82 -13.59
N LEU A 280 -3.90 13.35 -13.43
CA LEU A 280 -3.50 12.01 -13.85
C LEU A 280 -4.15 10.97 -12.93
N GLY A 281 -4.75 9.95 -13.53
CA GLY A 281 -5.48 8.89 -12.82
C GLY A 281 -6.94 9.19 -12.48
N ALA A 282 -7.45 10.41 -12.75
CA ALA A 282 -8.87 10.75 -12.55
C ALA A 282 -9.81 9.80 -13.31
N GLY A 283 -9.46 9.45 -14.55
CA GLY A 283 -10.19 8.49 -15.38
C GLY A 283 -10.21 7.09 -14.79
N ASP A 284 -9.08 6.63 -14.28
CA ASP A 284 -8.94 5.32 -13.65
C ASP A 284 -9.74 5.25 -12.34
N GLY A 285 -9.67 6.31 -11.51
CA GLY A 285 -10.51 6.44 -10.31
C GLY A 285 -12.00 6.47 -10.63
N PHE A 286 -12.39 7.20 -11.69
CA PHE A 286 -13.76 7.20 -12.19
C PHE A 286 -14.22 5.79 -12.58
N MET A 287 -13.42 5.05 -13.36
CA MET A 287 -13.73 3.67 -13.75
C MET A 287 -13.84 2.75 -12.54
N ALA A 288 -12.91 2.82 -11.60
CA ALA A 288 -12.96 2.03 -10.37
C ALA A 288 -14.27 2.28 -9.60
N GLY A 289 -14.67 3.55 -9.42
CA GLY A 289 -15.93 3.93 -8.77
C GLY A 289 -17.16 3.42 -9.53
N LEU A 290 -17.20 3.61 -10.86
CA LEU A 290 -18.29 3.15 -11.71
C LEU A 290 -18.49 1.63 -11.60
N LEU A 291 -17.41 0.88 -11.80
CA LEU A 291 -17.45 -0.57 -11.85
C LEU A 291 -17.71 -1.18 -10.47
N SER A 292 -17.21 -0.56 -9.41
CA SER A 292 -17.47 -1.05 -8.04
C SER A 292 -18.96 -1.04 -7.73
N ALA A 293 -19.69 -0.04 -8.18
CA ALA A 293 -21.14 0.02 -7.95
C ALA A 293 -21.93 -0.88 -8.94
N LEU A 294 -21.63 -0.85 -10.24
CA LEU A 294 -22.35 -1.64 -11.24
C LEU A 294 -22.22 -3.15 -11.00
N LEU A 295 -21.01 -3.65 -10.71
CA LEU A 295 -20.75 -5.07 -10.48
C LEU A 295 -21.25 -5.56 -9.12
N GLN A 296 -21.64 -4.65 -8.23
CA GLN A 296 -22.40 -4.92 -7.01
C GLN A 296 -23.92 -4.78 -7.19
N GLY A 297 -24.40 -4.55 -8.40
CA GLY A 297 -25.83 -4.46 -8.72
C GLY A 297 -26.50 -3.15 -8.31
N LYS A 298 -25.74 -2.07 -8.09
CA LYS A 298 -26.30 -0.74 -7.80
C LYS A 298 -26.89 -0.10 -9.05
N SER A 299 -27.76 0.89 -8.85
CA SER A 299 -28.35 1.66 -9.96
C SER A 299 -27.31 2.54 -10.65
N TRP A 300 -27.60 2.96 -11.88
CA TRP A 300 -26.73 3.85 -12.64
C TRP A 300 -26.49 5.20 -11.96
N GLU A 301 -27.49 5.73 -11.27
CA GLU A 301 -27.38 6.97 -10.50
C GLU A 301 -26.34 6.85 -9.40
N ILE A 302 -26.35 5.73 -8.66
CA ILE A 302 -25.37 5.45 -7.62
C ILE A 302 -23.99 5.22 -8.26
N ALA A 303 -23.92 4.42 -9.33
CA ALA A 303 -22.67 4.08 -9.98
C ALA A 303 -21.96 5.30 -10.55
N THR A 304 -22.68 6.21 -11.18
CA THR A 304 -22.10 7.45 -11.72
C THR A 304 -21.76 8.47 -10.62
N ALA A 305 -22.47 8.47 -9.50
CA ALA A 305 -22.09 9.26 -8.31
C ALA A 305 -20.77 8.76 -7.71
N TYR A 306 -20.63 7.42 -7.53
CA TYR A 306 -19.37 6.79 -7.08
C TYR A 306 -18.21 7.09 -8.04
N ALA A 307 -18.45 7.03 -9.34
CA ALA A 307 -17.48 7.35 -10.37
C ALA A 307 -16.97 8.80 -10.28
N ASN A 308 -17.90 9.77 -10.25
CA ASN A 308 -17.56 11.18 -10.15
C ASN A 308 -16.85 11.52 -8.83
N ALA A 309 -17.30 10.94 -7.70
CA ALA A 309 -16.73 11.17 -6.39
C ALA A 309 -15.30 10.57 -6.28
N SER A 310 -15.10 9.35 -6.79
CA SER A 310 -13.78 8.71 -6.80
C SER A 310 -12.80 9.49 -7.66
N GLY A 311 -13.18 9.89 -8.87
CA GLY A 311 -12.35 10.74 -9.73
C GLY A 311 -12.03 12.10 -9.09
N ALA A 312 -13.00 12.70 -8.38
CA ALA A 312 -12.79 13.96 -7.66
C ALA A 312 -11.76 13.81 -6.52
N LEU A 313 -11.82 12.73 -5.74
CA LEU A 313 -10.82 12.51 -4.67
C LEU A 313 -9.42 12.27 -5.24
N VAL A 314 -9.30 11.54 -6.35
CA VAL A 314 -8.00 11.30 -7.01
C VAL A 314 -7.31 12.60 -7.38
N VAL A 315 -8.02 13.56 -7.97
CA VAL A 315 -7.39 14.81 -8.43
C VAL A 315 -6.91 15.72 -7.30
N THR A 316 -7.30 15.47 -6.06
CA THR A 316 -6.83 16.23 -4.88
C THR A 316 -5.49 15.73 -4.32
N ARG A 317 -4.93 14.64 -4.88
CA ARG A 317 -3.81 13.90 -4.29
C ARG A 317 -2.65 13.67 -5.25
N HIS A 318 -1.50 13.34 -4.68
CA HIS A 318 -0.31 12.96 -5.42
C HIS A 318 -0.36 11.46 -5.81
N GLY A 319 0.02 11.15 -7.04
CA GLY A 319 -0.01 9.78 -7.57
C GLY A 319 -1.33 9.44 -8.27
N CYS A 320 -1.43 8.21 -8.76
CA CYS A 320 -2.64 7.67 -9.41
C CYS A 320 -3.26 6.55 -8.55
N ALA A 321 -2.74 5.32 -8.61
CA ALA A 321 -3.25 4.22 -7.78
C ALA A 321 -3.30 4.57 -6.28
N PRO A 322 -2.25 5.15 -5.65
CA PRO A 322 -2.32 5.50 -4.23
C PRO A 322 -3.36 6.58 -3.91
N ALA A 323 -3.75 7.42 -4.89
CA ALA A 323 -4.73 8.48 -4.70
C ALA A 323 -6.20 8.00 -4.72
N ILE A 324 -6.45 6.81 -5.26
CA ILE A 324 -7.81 6.24 -5.35
C ILE A 324 -8.35 5.96 -3.93
N PRO A 325 -9.57 6.41 -3.61
CA PRO A 325 -10.14 6.23 -2.28
C PRO A 325 -10.43 4.77 -1.96
N TYR A 326 -10.49 4.48 -0.67
CA TYR A 326 -11.09 3.26 -0.15
C TYR A 326 -12.62 3.41 -0.02
N LYS A 327 -13.32 2.28 0.11
CA LYS A 327 -14.79 2.28 0.12
C LYS A 327 -15.39 3.15 1.23
N GLU A 328 -14.91 3.00 2.46
CA GLU A 328 -15.41 3.77 3.62
C GLU A 328 -15.19 5.27 3.44
N GLU A 329 -14.03 5.63 2.90
CA GLU A 329 -13.67 7.01 2.58
C GLU A 329 -14.59 7.59 1.50
N LEU A 330 -14.83 6.84 0.41
CA LEU A 330 -15.71 7.26 -0.67
C LEU A 330 -17.16 7.41 -0.20
N ASP A 331 -17.65 6.45 0.59
CA ASP A 331 -19.00 6.50 1.16
C ASP A 331 -19.15 7.72 2.07
N TYR A 332 -18.19 7.99 2.95
CA TYR A 332 -18.18 9.17 3.82
C TYR A 332 -18.16 10.48 3.01
N PHE A 333 -17.31 10.57 1.99
CA PHE A 333 -17.23 11.76 1.13
C PHE A 333 -18.57 12.04 0.44
N ILE A 334 -19.18 11.05 -0.20
CA ILE A 334 -20.48 11.20 -0.90
C ILE A 334 -21.58 11.63 0.09
N GLN A 335 -21.63 11.02 1.26
CA GLN A 335 -22.66 11.27 2.27
C GLN A 335 -22.64 12.71 2.79
N HIS A 336 -21.45 13.27 3.02
CA HIS A 336 -21.31 14.58 3.69
C HIS A 336 -21.07 15.74 2.72
N PHE A 337 -20.81 15.47 1.44
CA PHE A 337 -20.49 16.52 0.44
C PHE A 337 -21.59 17.56 0.28
N ALA A 338 -22.86 17.17 0.37
CA ALA A 338 -23.99 18.11 0.22
C ALA A 338 -24.08 19.12 1.38
N GLU A 339 -23.65 18.73 2.58
CA GLU A 339 -23.64 19.56 3.79
C GLU A 339 -22.36 20.39 3.89
N ASP A 340 -21.22 19.80 3.50
CA ASP A 340 -19.89 20.43 3.48
C ASP A 340 -19.16 20.18 2.16
N PRO A 341 -19.25 21.09 1.17
CA PRO A 341 -18.52 20.96 -0.10
C PRO A 341 -16.98 21.00 0.05
N GLN A 342 -16.44 21.36 1.22
CA GLN A 342 -15.00 21.33 1.50
C GLN A 342 -14.58 20.08 2.30
N ILE A 343 -15.48 19.11 2.49
CA ILE A 343 -15.24 17.87 3.26
C ILE A 343 -13.99 17.11 2.79
N TRP A 344 -13.62 17.23 1.52
CA TRP A 344 -12.41 16.63 0.95
C TRP A 344 -11.10 17.14 1.59
N LYS A 345 -11.11 18.31 2.29
CA LYS A 345 -9.99 18.86 3.08
C LYS A 345 -9.98 18.36 4.53
N SER A 346 -11.00 17.61 4.97
CA SER A 346 -11.12 17.22 6.37
C SER A 346 -9.98 16.29 6.81
N ALA A 347 -9.49 16.52 8.01
CA ALA A 347 -8.50 15.65 8.64
C ALA A 347 -9.01 14.21 8.78
N TYR A 348 -10.30 14.03 9.03
CA TYR A 348 -10.92 12.71 9.17
C TYR A 348 -10.88 11.93 7.86
N LEU A 349 -11.19 12.55 6.71
CA LEU A 349 -11.11 11.88 5.40
C LEU A 349 -9.67 11.48 5.07
N ASN A 350 -8.71 12.34 5.41
CA ASN A 350 -7.29 12.01 5.28
C ASN A 350 -6.87 10.86 6.20
N GLN A 351 -7.38 10.82 7.43
CA GLN A 351 -7.15 9.70 8.35
C GLN A 351 -7.74 8.39 7.82
N LEU A 352 -8.96 8.40 7.26
CA LEU A 352 -9.57 7.21 6.64
C LEU A 352 -8.70 6.67 5.51
N HIS A 353 -8.24 7.55 4.62
CA HIS A 353 -7.36 7.17 3.52
C HIS A 353 -6.04 6.58 4.02
N GLN A 354 -5.44 7.21 5.00
CA GLN A 354 -4.22 6.78 5.65
C GLN A 354 -4.42 5.45 6.41
N LYS A 355 -5.46 5.34 7.21
CA LYS A 355 -5.74 4.17 8.07
C LYS A 355 -5.99 2.90 7.26
N GLN A 356 -6.63 3.00 6.11
CA GLN A 356 -6.88 1.85 5.23
C GLN A 356 -5.67 1.51 4.35
N GLY A 357 -4.87 2.50 3.95
CA GLY A 357 -3.53 2.25 3.39
C GLY A 357 -2.60 1.53 4.36
N MET A 358 -2.82 1.69 5.69
CA MET A 358 -2.13 0.93 6.74
C MET A 358 -2.51 -0.54 6.78
N HIS A 359 -3.78 -0.88 6.66
CA HIS A 359 -4.21 -2.28 6.64
C HIS A 359 -3.60 -3.09 5.49
N ASN A 360 -3.05 -2.40 4.51
CA ASN A 360 -2.44 -2.98 3.33
C ASN A 360 -0.90 -2.92 3.32
N ALA A 361 -0.21 -2.21 4.23
CA ALA A 361 1.25 -2.32 4.38
C ALA A 361 1.61 -3.72 4.92
N PRO A 362 2.67 -4.42 4.42
CA PRO A 362 3.04 -5.69 4.99
C PRO A 362 3.33 -5.48 6.48
N LEU A 363 2.37 -5.89 7.32
CA LEU A 363 2.48 -5.78 8.77
C LEU A 363 3.75 -6.47 9.26
N LEU A 364 4.13 -7.56 8.61
CA LEU A 364 5.31 -8.34 8.92
C LEU A 364 6.30 -8.35 7.75
N ILE A 365 7.40 -7.60 7.89
CA ILE A 365 8.50 -7.55 6.92
C ILE A 365 9.42 -8.73 7.17
N LYS A 366 9.54 -9.62 6.19
CA LYS A 366 10.38 -10.81 6.23
C LYS A 366 11.81 -10.53 5.74
N LYS A 367 12.82 -11.01 6.49
CA LYS A 367 14.25 -10.92 6.12
C LYS A 367 14.99 -12.24 6.40
N PRO A 368 14.59 -13.34 5.77
CA PRO A 368 15.09 -14.70 6.14
C PRO A 368 16.59 -14.87 5.96
N GLN A 369 17.25 -14.03 5.16
CA GLN A 369 18.70 -14.07 4.93
C GLN A 369 19.47 -13.06 5.82
N GLY A 370 18.77 -12.33 6.71
CA GLY A 370 19.36 -11.25 7.50
C GLY A 370 19.73 -10.03 6.66
N PHE A 371 20.83 -9.35 7.04
CA PHE A 371 21.23 -8.07 6.46
C PHE A 371 22.63 -8.15 5.86
N ALA A 372 22.82 -7.50 4.70
CA ALA A 372 24.11 -7.34 4.03
C ALA A 372 25.00 -6.30 4.75
N PRO A 373 26.33 -6.25 4.48
CA PRO A 373 27.16 -5.13 4.91
C PRO A 373 26.61 -3.77 4.46
N GLY A 374 26.83 -2.74 5.27
CA GLY A 374 26.30 -1.39 5.06
C GLY A 374 24.93 -1.17 5.70
N ARG A 375 24.26 -0.07 5.31
CA ARG A 375 22.93 0.30 5.82
C ARG A 375 21.83 -0.40 5.03
N ASN A 376 21.00 -1.15 5.72
CA ASN A 376 19.86 -1.87 5.17
C ASN A 376 18.57 -1.22 5.72
N ALA A 377 17.86 -0.47 4.89
CA ALA A 377 16.55 0.07 5.25
C ALA A 377 15.52 -1.07 5.39
N ILE A 378 14.79 -1.08 6.51
CA ILE A 378 13.75 -2.06 6.83
C ILE A 378 12.39 -1.39 6.76
N VAL A 379 12.22 -0.27 7.48
CA VAL A 379 11.06 0.61 7.43
C VAL A 379 11.54 1.99 7.04
N THR A 380 10.84 2.65 6.13
CA THR A 380 11.14 4.02 5.72
C THR A 380 10.01 4.94 6.11
N MET A 381 10.35 6.09 6.69
CA MET A 381 9.41 7.16 6.97
C MET A 381 8.91 7.72 5.64
N HIS A 382 7.68 7.40 5.32
CA HIS A 382 7.01 7.82 4.11
C HIS A 382 5.68 8.49 4.53
N PRO A 383 5.15 9.48 3.81
CA PRO A 383 3.81 9.99 4.12
C PRO A 383 2.71 8.94 4.16
N SER A 384 2.91 7.80 3.48
CA SER A 384 2.04 6.63 3.56
C SER A 384 2.53 5.56 4.56
N SER A 385 3.73 5.68 5.15
CA SER A 385 4.13 4.84 6.26
C SER A 385 3.70 5.53 7.56
N HIS A 386 2.71 4.99 8.16
CA HIS A 386 2.00 5.56 9.30
C HIS A 386 2.76 5.50 10.61
N CYS A 387 3.93 4.84 10.62
CA CYS A 387 4.74 4.78 11.81
C CYS A 387 5.53 6.09 12.05
N GLY A 388 5.77 6.92 11.02
CA GLY A 388 6.55 8.16 11.13
C GLY A 388 7.97 7.92 11.64
N MET A 389 8.52 6.73 11.37
CA MET A 389 9.85 6.30 11.79
C MET A 389 10.59 5.65 10.63
N ASN A 390 11.90 5.92 10.51
CA ASN A 390 12.80 5.06 9.76
C ASN A 390 13.39 4.01 10.68
N PHE A 391 13.54 2.78 10.18
CA PHE A 391 14.24 1.71 10.87
C PHE A 391 15.19 1.00 9.92
N SER A 392 16.45 0.83 10.33
CA SER A 392 17.47 0.17 9.51
C SER A 392 18.45 -0.64 10.35
N SER A 393 19.03 -1.68 9.74
CA SER A 393 20.22 -2.36 10.26
C SER A 393 21.46 -1.82 9.56
N LEU A 394 22.44 -1.39 10.32
CA LEU A 394 23.75 -0.91 9.88
C LEU A 394 24.81 -1.95 10.30
N LYS A 395 25.44 -2.60 9.31
CA LYS A 395 26.53 -3.54 9.53
C LYS A 395 27.84 -2.93 9.03
N LEU A 396 28.83 -2.80 9.91
CA LEU A 396 30.14 -2.24 9.59
C LEU A 396 31.22 -3.27 9.84
N ASP A 397 32.17 -3.36 8.91
CA ASP A 397 33.41 -4.11 9.11
C ASP A 397 34.38 -3.32 9.99
N ALA A 398 35.32 -4.00 10.64
CA ALA A 398 36.35 -3.37 11.45
C ALA A 398 37.08 -2.24 10.71
N GLY A 399 37.20 -1.08 11.34
CA GLY A 399 37.84 0.13 10.78
C GLY A 399 36.90 1.04 9.97
N GLN A 400 35.69 0.60 9.64
CA GLN A 400 34.72 1.44 8.95
C GLN A 400 34.12 2.51 9.87
N LYS A 401 33.80 3.67 9.29
CA LYS A 401 33.12 4.78 9.96
C LYS A 401 31.80 5.09 9.28
N TYR A 402 30.79 5.42 10.08
CA TYR A 402 29.49 5.85 9.59
C TYR A 402 29.08 7.14 10.28
N ARG A 403 28.61 8.14 9.49
CA ARG A 403 28.04 9.39 9.99
C ARG A 403 26.52 9.29 9.98
N PHE A 404 25.89 9.56 11.13
CA PHE A 404 24.43 9.56 11.25
C PHE A 404 23.83 10.78 10.54
N ASN A 405 22.54 10.66 10.14
CA ASN A 405 21.82 11.73 9.48
C ASN A 405 21.36 12.77 10.50
N GLU A 406 21.84 14.00 10.37
CA GLU A 406 21.50 15.12 11.26
C GLU A 406 20.05 15.62 11.11
N GLN A 407 19.32 15.17 10.09
CA GLN A 407 17.95 15.62 9.83
C GLN A 407 16.95 15.13 10.88
N TYR A 408 17.22 14.00 11.52
CA TYR A 408 16.30 13.30 12.40
C TYR A 408 16.83 13.21 13.84
N GLU A 409 15.91 13.16 14.82
CA GLU A 409 16.19 12.50 16.09
C GLU A 409 16.46 11.03 15.81
N PHE A 410 17.51 10.45 16.41
CA PHE A 410 17.83 9.05 16.23
C PHE A 410 18.25 8.34 17.52
N ALA A 411 17.98 7.03 17.56
CA ALA A 411 18.51 6.08 18.52
C ALA A 411 19.30 4.99 17.78
N ALA A 412 20.60 4.86 18.07
CA ALA A 412 21.50 3.87 17.50
C ALA A 412 21.84 2.80 18.55
N LEU A 413 21.17 1.65 18.47
CA LEU A 413 21.34 0.51 19.38
C LEU A 413 22.45 -0.40 18.90
N LEU A 414 23.51 -0.58 19.68
CA LEU A 414 24.54 -1.57 19.42
C LEU A 414 24.00 -2.97 19.70
N MET A 415 23.88 -3.80 18.66
CA MET A 415 23.51 -5.20 18.78
C MET A 415 24.72 -6.07 19.14
N THR A 416 25.77 -5.96 18.33
CA THR A 416 27.00 -6.72 18.53
C THR A 416 28.21 -5.94 18.03
N GLY A 417 29.37 -6.21 18.63
CA GLY A 417 30.66 -5.65 18.23
C GLY A 417 31.25 -4.63 19.22
N LYS A 418 32.38 -4.04 18.80
CA LYS A 418 33.12 -3.00 19.51
C LYS A 418 33.15 -1.75 18.67
N VAL A 419 32.75 -0.63 19.25
CA VAL A 419 32.63 0.64 18.52
C VAL A 419 33.11 1.82 19.36
N ILE A 420 33.42 2.94 18.71
CA ILE A 420 33.51 4.26 19.34
C ILE A 420 32.40 5.13 18.76
N PHE A 421 31.53 5.64 19.64
CA PHE A 421 30.57 6.67 19.28
C PHE A 421 31.19 8.05 19.45
N TYR A 422 31.03 8.89 18.44
CA TYR A 422 31.44 10.29 18.42
C TYR A 422 30.20 11.19 18.40
N TYR A 423 30.07 12.09 19.34
CA TYR A 423 28.98 13.06 19.39
C TYR A 423 29.43 14.30 20.18
N GLU A 424 28.99 15.48 19.77
CA GLU A 424 29.52 16.76 20.26
C GLU A 424 31.05 16.80 20.16
N GLN A 425 31.74 16.97 21.28
CA GLN A 425 33.21 16.93 21.38
C GLN A 425 33.70 15.70 22.17
N GLN A 426 32.86 14.68 22.28
CA GLN A 426 33.12 13.48 23.08
C GLN A 426 33.29 12.26 22.17
N SER A 427 33.99 11.26 22.70
CA SER A 427 34.07 9.92 22.10
C SER A 427 33.96 8.90 23.20
N GLU A 428 33.05 7.95 23.04
CA GLU A 428 32.84 6.89 24.05
C GLU A 428 32.93 5.51 23.43
N TYR A 429 33.69 4.65 24.09
CA TYR A 429 33.84 3.25 23.74
C TYR A 429 32.61 2.47 24.20
N ALA A 430 32.11 1.57 23.32
CA ALA A 430 31.02 0.66 23.61
C ALA A 430 31.33 -0.74 23.07
N GLU A 431 30.99 -1.79 23.85
CA GLU A 431 31.16 -3.17 23.46
C GLU A 431 29.95 -3.99 23.88
N ARG A 432 29.40 -4.75 22.95
CA ARG A 432 28.29 -5.69 23.18
C ARG A 432 28.47 -6.91 22.28
N TYR A 433 28.36 -8.10 22.86
CA TYR A 433 28.52 -9.37 22.12
C TYR A 433 27.35 -10.33 22.32
N ASP A 434 26.49 -10.09 23.29
CA ASP A 434 25.29 -10.88 23.54
C ASP A 434 24.12 -10.00 23.99
N TYR A 435 23.20 -9.73 23.07
CA TYR A 435 22.01 -8.91 23.34
C TYR A 435 20.94 -9.64 24.19
N PHE A 436 21.05 -10.97 24.38
CA PHE A 436 20.16 -11.68 25.30
C PHE A 436 20.56 -11.42 26.75
N SER A 437 21.86 -11.45 27.05
CA SER A 437 22.38 -11.40 28.43
C SER A 437 22.84 -10.00 28.85
N GLN A 438 23.38 -9.19 27.93
CA GLN A 438 23.92 -7.87 28.26
C GLN A 438 22.87 -6.76 28.10
N ASP A 439 22.99 -5.73 28.93
CA ASP A 439 22.15 -4.54 28.87
C ASP A 439 22.31 -3.80 27.54
N PRO A 440 21.27 -3.08 27.07
CA PRO A 440 21.34 -2.28 25.86
C PRO A 440 22.33 -1.12 25.98
N ILE A 441 23.00 -0.82 24.86
CA ILE A 441 23.84 0.36 24.69
C ILE A 441 23.28 1.14 23.51
N VAL A 442 22.82 2.38 23.75
CA VAL A 442 22.09 3.19 22.75
C VAL A 442 22.60 4.61 22.75
N LEU A 443 23.17 5.07 21.63
CA LEU A 443 23.40 6.50 21.42
C LEU A 443 22.09 7.14 20.95
N HIS A 444 21.62 8.15 21.70
CA HIS A 444 20.43 8.94 21.37
C HIS A 444 20.79 10.40 21.17
N CYS A 445 20.44 10.94 19.98
CA CYS A 445 20.74 12.30 19.59
C CYS A 445 19.50 13.03 19.05
N PRO A 446 19.38 14.36 19.29
CA PRO A 446 18.36 15.19 18.65
C PRO A 446 18.68 15.43 17.18
N SER A 447 17.71 15.94 16.41
CA SER A 447 17.95 16.48 15.08
C SER A 447 18.91 17.69 15.14
N GLY A 448 19.69 17.89 14.08
CA GLY A 448 20.69 18.97 13.99
C GLY A 448 22.02 18.67 14.67
N GLN A 449 22.17 17.51 15.30
CA GLN A 449 23.39 17.12 16.01
C GLN A 449 24.28 16.22 15.16
N THR A 450 25.55 16.62 14.96
CA THR A 450 26.55 15.77 14.30
C THR A 450 26.95 14.62 15.21
N ALA A 451 26.83 13.39 14.70
CA ALA A 451 27.31 12.19 15.37
C ALA A 451 27.82 11.15 14.37
N ALA A 452 28.73 10.28 14.84
CA ALA A 452 29.32 9.22 14.02
C ALA A 452 29.64 7.99 14.87
N VAL A 453 29.88 6.87 14.22
CA VAL A 453 30.37 5.65 14.85
C VAL A 453 31.56 5.11 14.05
N GLU A 454 32.54 4.58 14.75
CA GLU A 454 33.70 3.86 14.21
C GLU A 454 33.67 2.43 14.73
N ALA A 455 33.66 1.46 13.83
CA ALA A 455 33.73 0.05 14.14
C ALA A 455 35.16 -0.38 14.49
N LEU A 456 35.39 -0.87 15.69
CA LEU A 456 36.67 -1.45 16.10
C LEU A 456 36.73 -2.96 15.83
N SER A 457 35.57 -3.60 15.69
CA SER A 457 35.38 -4.95 15.18
C SER A 457 34.17 -4.95 14.28
N ASP A 458 33.94 -6.03 13.54
CA ASP A 458 32.67 -6.19 12.84
C ASP A 458 31.51 -5.98 13.82
N CYS A 459 30.55 -5.15 13.43
CA CYS A 459 29.46 -4.77 14.33
C CYS A 459 28.11 -4.66 13.60
N GLU A 460 27.04 -4.82 14.36
CA GLU A 460 25.66 -4.53 13.93
C GLU A 460 25.05 -3.48 14.84
N ILE A 461 24.45 -2.45 14.24
CA ILE A 461 23.73 -1.37 14.93
C ILE A 461 22.33 -1.30 14.34
N LEU A 462 21.29 -1.29 15.17
CA LEU A 462 19.93 -0.99 14.75
C LEU A 462 19.66 0.50 14.93
N LEU A 463 19.28 1.17 13.85
CA LEU A 463 19.09 2.60 13.80
C LEU A 463 17.61 2.95 13.63
N ILE A 464 17.09 3.70 14.59
CA ILE A 464 15.72 4.21 14.63
C ILE A 464 15.80 5.72 14.45
N GLU A 465 15.03 6.29 13.53
CA GLU A 465 15.03 7.73 13.26
C GLU A 465 13.58 8.25 13.19
N THR A 466 13.33 9.45 13.71
CA THR A 466 12.03 10.13 13.62
C THR A 466 12.19 11.64 13.55
N GLU A 467 11.16 12.33 13.08
CA GLU A 467 11.11 13.78 13.14
C GLU A 467 10.90 14.25 14.59
N ASN A 468 11.73 15.18 15.05
CA ASN A 468 11.56 15.90 16.30
C ASN A 468 12.17 17.30 16.19
N ARG A 469 11.45 18.30 16.63
CA ARG A 469 11.92 19.70 16.67
C ARG A 469 12.46 20.09 18.04
N ALA A 470 12.32 19.25 19.05
CA ALA A 470 12.84 19.52 20.38
C ALA A 470 14.37 19.42 20.40
N PHE A 471 15.01 20.35 21.07
CA PHE A 471 16.44 20.33 21.29
C PHE A 471 16.76 19.72 22.68
N PHE A 472 17.70 18.78 22.72
CA PHE A 472 18.18 18.15 23.94
C PHE A 472 19.64 17.69 23.75
N ALA A 473 20.37 17.49 24.84
CA ALA A 473 21.75 17.00 24.75
C ALA A 473 21.80 15.52 24.32
N PRO A 474 22.74 15.13 23.44
CA PRO A 474 23.00 13.71 23.15
C PRO A 474 23.30 12.92 24.44
N CYS A 475 22.99 11.63 24.42
CA CYS A 475 23.22 10.74 25.55
C CYS A 475 23.55 9.32 25.07
N LEU A 476 24.62 8.73 25.59
CA LEU A 476 24.88 7.31 25.46
C LEU A 476 24.25 6.57 26.67
N PHE A 477 23.16 5.85 26.39
CA PHE A 477 22.51 5.01 27.39
C PHE A 477 23.27 3.70 27.58
N HIS A 478 23.49 3.33 28.84
CA HIS A 478 24.09 2.07 29.27
C HIS A 478 23.52 1.70 30.66
N GLN A 479 23.89 0.58 31.24
CA GLN A 479 23.32 0.03 32.46
C GLN A 479 22.99 1.07 33.57
N ALA A 480 23.86 2.05 33.81
CA ALA A 480 23.67 3.04 34.87
C ALA A 480 22.60 4.12 34.55
N THR A 481 22.20 4.25 33.29
CA THR A 481 21.28 5.30 32.79
C THR A 481 19.93 4.77 32.28
N LEU A 482 19.76 3.43 32.30
CA LEU A 482 18.51 2.78 31.91
C LEU A 482 17.40 3.01 32.94
N VAL A 483 16.16 2.86 32.48
CA VAL A 483 15.02 2.72 33.39
C VAL A 483 15.14 1.39 34.14
N GLU A 484 14.67 1.34 35.40
CA GLU A 484 14.73 0.12 36.23
C GLU A 484 14.16 -1.10 35.47
N LEU A 485 14.88 -2.22 35.57
CA LEU A 485 14.57 -3.49 34.94
C LEU A 485 13.23 -4.05 35.45
N ASP A 486 12.31 -4.37 34.53
CA ASP A 486 10.98 -4.90 34.84
C ASP A 486 10.91 -6.42 34.53
N ASN A 487 10.75 -7.22 35.58
CA ASN A 487 10.50 -8.66 35.52
C ASN A 487 8.99 -8.94 35.36
N ARG A 488 8.45 -8.63 34.21
CA ARG A 488 7.01 -8.62 33.95
C ARG A 488 6.43 -10.03 33.83
N GLY A 489 5.33 -10.31 34.53
CA GLY A 489 4.63 -11.60 34.50
C GLY A 489 5.24 -12.69 35.40
N LYS A 490 6.29 -12.39 36.17
CA LYS A 490 6.91 -13.32 37.11
C LYS A 490 5.94 -13.73 38.25
N ASN A 491 5.87 -15.03 38.53
CA ASN A 491 4.97 -15.64 39.52
C ASN A 491 3.46 -15.51 39.18
N ILE A 492 3.10 -15.19 37.93
CA ILE A 492 1.74 -15.09 37.47
C ILE A 492 1.49 -16.20 36.43
N LEU A 493 0.42 -16.99 36.60
CA LEU A 493 0.01 -18.06 35.68
C LEU A 493 1.18 -19.04 35.36
N ASP A 494 1.89 -19.51 36.37
CA ASP A 494 3.05 -20.38 36.25
C ASP A 494 4.13 -19.81 35.32
N ASP A 495 4.39 -18.50 35.43
CA ASP A 495 5.36 -17.77 34.61
C ASP A 495 5.08 -17.82 33.09
N SER A 496 3.84 -18.15 32.67
CA SER A 496 3.50 -18.31 31.24
C SER A 496 3.71 -17.05 30.41
N SER A 497 3.77 -15.88 31.05
CA SER A 497 4.08 -14.59 30.41
C SER A 497 5.30 -13.88 31.02
N TYR A 498 6.17 -14.63 31.69
CA TYR A 498 7.37 -14.07 32.27
C TYR A 498 8.37 -13.65 31.18
N ARG A 499 8.78 -12.39 31.25
CA ARG A 499 9.76 -11.75 30.36
C ARG A 499 10.51 -10.65 31.09
N ILE A 500 11.70 -10.34 30.62
CA ILE A 500 12.52 -9.23 31.10
C ILE A 500 12.33 -8.05 30.15
N VAL A 501 11.84 -6.93 30.64
CA VAL A 501 11.71 -5.68 29.89
C VAL A 501 12.81 -4.72 30.28
N ARG A 502 13.61 -4.29 29.31
CA ARG A 502 14.71 -3.33 29.43
C ARG A 502 14.33 -2.05 28.70
N THR A 503 13.67 -1.12 29.38
CA THR A 503 13.35 0.19 28.78
C THR A 503 14.61 1.05 28.78
N VAL A 504 15.05 1.49 27.60
CA VAL A 504 16.21 2.38 27.47
C VAL A 504 15.79 3.78 27.87
N PHE A 505 14.78 4.32 27.21
CA PHE A 505 14.19 5.60 27.55
C PHE A 505 12.72 5.70 27.15
N ASP A 506 12.02 6.54 27.91
CA ASP A 506 10.65 7.01 27.65
C ASP A 506 10.50 8.44 28.23
N LYS A 507 9.27 8.96 28.32
CA LYS A 507 9.02 10.31 28.87
C LYS A 507 9.50 10.51 30.32
N ARG A 508 9.79 9.44 31.09
CA ARG A 508 10.27 9.54 32.47
C ARG A 508 11.73 9.99 32.57
N ASN A 509 12.60 9.50 31.69
CA ASN A 509 14.02 9.83 31.67
C ASN A 509 14.47 10.61 30.42
N ARG A 510 13.56 10.77 29.40
CA ARG A 510 13.81 11.49 28.16
C ARG A 510 12.56 12.24 27.68
N PRO A 511 12.08 13.24 28.45
CA PRO A 511 10.80 13.91 28.18
C PRO A 511 10.74 14.64 26.82
N GLU A 512 11.86 15.07 26.28
CA GLU A 512 11.98 15.77 25.01
C GLU A 512 11.91 14.83 23.79
N SER A 513 12.24 13.54 23.99
CA SER A 513 12.27 12.53 22.93
C SER A 513 10.88 12.32 22.31
N ASN A 514 10.85 12.14 21.00
CA ASN A 514 9.65 11.70 20.28
C ASN A 514 9.58 10.15 20.15
N LEU A 515 10.51 9.46 20.79
CA LEU A 515 10.61 7.99 20.81
C LEU A 515 10.48 7.42 22.22
N VAL A 516 9.99 6.20 22.29
CA VAL A 516 10.22 5.23 23.37
C VAL A 516 11.02 4.08 22.76
N VAL A 517 12.06 3.63 23.44
CA VAL A 517 12.90 2.52 22.96
C VAL A 517 13.18 1.54 24.11
N GLY A 518 13.04 0.26 23.81
CA GLY A 518 13.36 -0.79 24.76
C GLY A 518 13.53 -2.17 24.14
N GLU A 519 14.04 -3.09 24.94
CA GLU A 519 14.23 -4.49 24.59
C GLU A 519 13.38 -5.40 25.48
N ILE A 520 12.94 -6.52 24.94
CA ILE A 520 12.27 -7.55 25.71
C ILE A 520 12.96 -8.89 25.47
N ILE A 521 13.29 -9.59 26.55
CA ILE A 521 13.75 -10.98 26.50
C ILE A 521 12.60 -11.87 26.97
N THR A 522 12.05 -12.65 26.04
CA THR A 522 10.98 -13.61 26.31
C THR A 522 11.57 -15.01 26.39
N PHE A 523 11.31 -15.72 27.48
CA PHE A 523 11.81 -17.06 27.66
C PHE A 523 11.05 -18.09 26.81
N GLN A 524 11.65 -19.26 26.61
CA GLN A 524 11.15 -20.34 25.77
C GLN A 524 9.70 -20.71 26.11
N GLY A 525 8.83 -20.75 25.10
CA GLY A 525 7.42 -21.11 25.24
C GLY A 525 6.58 -20.09 26.02
N ARG A 526 7.07 -18.88 26.25
CA ARG A 526 6.36 -17.85 27.03
C ARG A 526 5.74 -16.79 26.13
N TRP A 527 4.75 -16.10 26.70
CA TRP A 527 4.08 -14.97 26.07
C TRP A 527 4.80 -13.65 26.38
N SER A 528 4.84 -12.78 25.42
CA SER A 528 5.26 -11.38 25.53
C SER A 528 4.14 -10.46 25.08
N SER A 529 4.19 -9.19 25.53
CA SER A 529 3.12 -8.22 25.29
C SER A 529 1.72 -8.71 25.72
N TYR A 530 1.70 -9.68 26.66
CA TYR A 530 0.48 -10.33 27.15
C TYR A 530 0.05 -9.76 28.51
N PRO A 531 -1.28 -9.64 28.79
CA PRO A 531 -2.37 -9.90 27.84
C PRO A 531 -2.40 -8.91 26.68
N SER A 532 -3.10 -9.30 25.61
CA SER A 532 -3.28 -8.47 24.41
C SER A 532 -3.70 -7.06 24.76
N HIS A 533 -3.08 -6.09 24.13
CA HIS A 533 -3.30 -4.68 24.39
C HIS A 533 -3.13 -3.85 23.11
N TYR A 534 -3.58 -2.61 23.15
CA TYR A 534 -3.53 -1.68 22.04
C TYR A 534 -3.29 -0.25 22.52
N HIS A 535 -2.85 0.61 21.63
CA HIS A 535 -2.70 2.06 21.83
C HIS A 535 -2.72 2.78 20.47
N GLU A 536 -2.92 4.10 20.50
CA GLU A 536 -3.04 4.91 19.29
C GLU A 536 -1.68 5.28 18.66
N GLN A 537 -0.59 5.14 19.40
CA GLN A 537 0.75 5.47 18.93
C GLN A 537 1.29 4.34 18.05
N PRO A 538 1.95 4.64 16.91
CA PRO A 538 2.59 3.63 16.06
C PRO A 538 3.75 2.96 16.78
N GLU A 539 3.85 1.65 16.65
CA GLU A 539 4.87 0.82 17.27
C GLU A 539 5.49 -0.12 16.26
N ILE A 540 6.77 -0.46 16.46
CA ILE A 540 7.49 -1.44 15.65
C ILE A 540 8.18 -2.42 16.59
N TYR A 541 8.05 -3.72 16.26
CA TYR A 541 8.82 -4.81 16.85
C TYR A 541 9.80 -5.38 15.85
N HIS A 542 11.04 -5.62 16.28
CA HIS A 542 12.05 -6.31 15.50
C HIS A 542 12.58 -7.51 16.29
N TYR A 543 12.68 -8.67 15.64
CA TYR A 543 12.81 -9.95 16.30
C TYR A 543 14.15 -10.66 16.03
N ARG A 544 14.72 -11.26 17.07
CA ARG A 544 15.83 -12.19 17.02
C ARG A 544 15.54 -13.40 17.90
N PHE A 545 16.04 -14.55 17.51
CA PHE A 545 15.89 -15.78 18.29
C PHE A 545 17.26 -16.27 18.77
N SER A 546 17.26 -17.06 19.86
CA SER A 546 18.48 -17.69 20.38
C SER A 546 19.10 -18.69 19.40
N GLU A 547 18.31 -19.18 18.44
CA GLU A 547 18.73 -20.08 17.36
C GLU A 547 18.16 -19.58 16.03
N PRO A 548 18.89 -19.71 14.92
CA PRO A 548 18.47 -19.17 13.60
C PRO A 548 17.10 -19.66 13.12
N GLN A 549 16.71 -20.90 13.44
CA GLN A 549 15.44 -21.51 13.07
C GLN A 549 14.30 -21.24 14.05
N GLY A 550 14.55 -20.44 15.10
CA GLY A 550 13.54 -20.05 16.08
C GLY A 550 12.36 -19.34 15.43
N TYR A 551 11.17 -19.53 16.00
CA TYR A 551 9.96 -18.88 15.54
C TYR A 551 9.02 -18.56 16.69
N ALA A 552 8.08 -17.66 16.42
CA ALA A 552 7.03 -17.24 17.34
C ALA A 552 5.70 -17.08 16.59
N PHE A 553 4.61 -16.98 17.34
CA PHE A 553 3.32 -16.55 16.82
C PHE A 553 2.96 -15.21 17.45
N GLY A 554 2.55 -14.27 16.60
CA GLY A 554 2.05 -12.95 16.99
C GLY A 554 0.58 -12.80 16.68
N GLU A 555 -0.10 -11.98 17.47
CA GLU A 555 -1.48 -11.56 17.29
C GLU A 555 -1.50 -10.20 16.61
N ASN A 556 -2.41 -10.02 15.67
CA ASN A 556 -2.77 -8.75 15.04
C ASN A 556 -4.29 -8.69 14.97
N GLY A 557 -4.94 -8.23 16.04
CA GLY A 557 -6.37 -8.40 16.21
C GLY A 557 -6.77 -9.87 16.20
N GLU A 558 -7.57 -10.29 15.22
CA GLU A 558 -7.99 -11.68 15.05
C GLU A 558 -7.03 -12.51 14.17
N GLU A 559 -6.03 -11.89 13.55
CA GLU A 559 -5.07 -12.56 12.68
C GLU A 559 -3.88 -13.11 13.48
N VAL A 560 -3.29 -14.21 13.00
CA VAL A 560 -2.09 -14.82 13.57
C VAL A 560 -0.93 -14.67 12.61
N LEU A 561 0.16 -14.07 13.09
CA LEU A 561 1.40 -13.90 12.35
C LEU A 561 2.41 -14.96 12.75
N ARG A 562 3.06 -15.62 11.77
CA ARG A 562 4.25 -16.43 12.02
C ARG A 562 5.50 -15.57 11.92
N ILE A 563 6.18 -15.40 13.03
CA ILE A 563 7.36 -14.56 13.21
C ILE A 563 8.62 -15.43 13.17
N GLU A 564 9.62 -14.99 12.40
CA GLU A 564 10.90 -15.68 12.22
C GLU A 564 12.07 -14.74 12.51
N ASN A 565 13.30 -15.26 12.49
CA ASN A 565 14.49 -14.46 12.77
C ASN A 565 14.65 -13.32 11.76
N TYR A 566 15.01 -12.11 12.23
CA TYR A 566 15.12 -10.86 11.46
C TYR A 566 13.80 -10.23 11.00
N ASP A 567 12.65 -10.80 11.30
CA ASP A 567 11.37 -10.19 10.96
C ASP A 567 11.15 -8.88 11.71
N THR A 568 10.39 -7.99 11.07
CA THR A 568 9.98 -6.70 11.66
C THR A 568 8.46 -6.56 11.53
N TYR A 569 7.78 -6.37 12.65
CA TYR A 569 6.34 -6.21 12.72
C TYR A 569 5.98 -4.75 12.95
N GLN A 570 5.20 -4.15 12.04
CA GLN A 570 4.65 -2.82 12.16
C GLN A 570 3.24 -2.92 12.75
N ILE A 571 3.05 -2.40 13.95
CA ILE A 571 1.78 -2.45 14.69
C ILE A 571 0.99 -1.18 14.38
N ALA A 572 -0.18 -1.36 13.77
CA ALA A 572 -1.06 -0.26 13.44
C ALA A 572 -1.71 0.34 14.71
N PRO A 573 -1.96 1.67 14.75
CA PRO A 573 -2.70 2.32 15.83
C PRO A 573 -4.03 1.63 16.13
N GLY A 574 -4.30 1.41 17.42
CA GLY A 574 -5.53 0.78 17.88
C GLY A 574 -5.62 -0.73 17.66
N GLN A 575 -4.60 -1.37 17.10
CA GLN A 575 -4.59 -2.81 16.85
C GLN A 575 -4.11 -3.59 18.08
N SER A 576 -4.90 -4.56 18.52
CA SER A 576 -4.50 -5.43 19.63
C SER A 576 -3.39 -6.38 19.20
N HIS A 577 -2.40 -6.54 20.07
CA HIS A 577 -1.23 -7.36 19.79
C HIS A 577 -0.67 -8.05 21.03
N ALA A 578 -0.15 -9.23 20.82
CA ALA A 578 0.62 -10.04 21.75
C ALA A 578 1.43 -11.05 20.94
N HIS A 579 2.42 -11.71 21.52
CA HIS A 579 3.14 -12.79 20.85
C HIS A 579 3.68 -13.83 21.82
N CYS A 580 3.88 -15.07 21.34
CA CYS A 580 4.47 -16.15 22.10
C CYS A 580 5.58 -16.82 21.30
N THR A 581 6.71 -17.13 21.97
CA THR A 581 7.79 -17.88 21.33
C THR A 581 7.54 -19.38 21.41
N ALA A 582 8.02 -20.12 20.41
CA ALA A 582 7.94 -21.57 20.41
C ALA A 582 8.77 -22.19 21.54
N PRO A 583 8.36 -23.35 22.09
CA PRO A 583 9.16 -24.06 23.08
C PRO A 583 10.58 -24.34 22.56
N GLY A 584 11.59 -24.09 23.39
CA GLY A 584 13.01 -24.32 23.05
C GLY A 584 13.75 -23.08 22.53
N TYR A 585 13.07 -21.98 22.20
CA TYR A 585 13.70 -20.76 21.68
C TYR A 585 13.42 -19.56 22.56
N ALA A 586 14.47 -18.86 23.01
CA ALA A 586 14.32 -17.54 23.58
C ALA A 586 14.12 -16.50 22.47
N LEU A 587 13.31 -15.49 22.74
CA LEU A 587 12.99 -14.42 21.80
C LEU A 587 13.48 -13.09 22.36
N TYR A 588 14.30 -12.40 21.58
CA TYR A 588 14.64 -11.01 21.74
C TYR A 588 13.72 -10.17 20.86
N THR A 589 13.12 -9.14 21.43
CA THR A 589 12.30 -8.17 20.73
C THR A 589 12.83 -6.76 21.01
N LEU A 590 13.36 -6.07 20.00
CA LEU A 590 13.51 -4.61 20.07
C LEU A 590 12.12 -4.01 19.80
N TRP A 591 11.66 -3.17 20.71
CA TRP A 591 10.41 -2.44 20.55
C TRP A 591 10.63 -0.94 20.66
N PHE A 592 9.93 -0.18 19.80
CA PHE A 592 10.00 1.27 19.83
C PHE A 592 8.69 1.88 19.32
N ILE A 593 8.31 2.98 19.97
CA ILE A 593 7.06 3.69 19.76
C ILE A 593 7.38 5.14 19.42
N ARG A 594 6.65 5.72 18.46
CA ARG A 594 6.67 7.15 18.21
C ARG A 594 5.53 7.82 18.97
N HIS A 595 5.85 8.87 19.74
CA HIS A 595 4.84 9.70 20.38
C HIS A 595 4.02 10.48 19.34
N LEU A 596 2.74 10.65 19.61
CA LEU A 596 1.88 11.60 18.89
C LEU A 596 1.91 12.96 19.59
N GLU A 597 1.82 14.06 18.85
CA GLU A 597 2.05 15.43 19.33
C GLU A 597 1.16 15.77 20.55
N ASP A 598 -0.14 15.51 20.46
CA ASP A 598 -1.10 15.79 21.53
C ASP A 598 -1.48 14.55 22.37
N ASN A 599 -0.91 13.40 22.05
CA ASN A 599 -1.19 12.13 22.72
C ASN A 599 0.08 11.28 22.84
N PRO A 600 1.01 11.64 23.75
CA PRO A 600 2.23 10.85 23.96
C PRO A 600 1.88 9.49 24.57
N TYR A 601 2.61 8.45 24.17
CA TYR A 601 2.48 7.12 24.77
C TYR A 601 2.82 7.17 26.27
N ALA A 602 1.95 6.62 27.09
CA ALA A 602 2.15 6.47 28.53
C ALA A 602 2.02 5.00 28.97
N MET A 603 0.93 4.36 28.61
CA MET A 603 0.68 2.94 28.85
C MET A 603 -0.39 2.41 27.88
N PRO A 604 -0.37 1.10 27.55
CA PRO A 604 -1.38 0.54 26.68
C PRO A 604 -2.72 0.32 27.37
N THR A 605 -3.77 0.21 26.55
CA THR A 605 -5.10 -0.28 27.00
C THR A 605 -5.15 -1.79 26.79
N PHE A 606 -5.51 -2.53 27.83
CA PHE A 606 -5.59 -3.99 27.75
C PHE A 606 -6.96 -4.46 27.27
N VAL A 607 -6.98 -5.54 26.50
CA VAL A 607 -8.23 -6.20 26.08
C VAL A 607 -8.96 -6.70 27.33
N LYS A 608 -10.16 -6.20 27.56
CA LYS A 608 -10.91 -6.33 28.82
C LYS A 608 -11.16 -7.78 29.23
N GLU A 609 -11.43 -8.65 28.29
CA GLU A 609 -11.68 -10.08 28.51
C GLU A 609 -10.46 -10.80 29.09
N HIS A 610 -9.26 -10.31 28.83
CA HIS A 610 -7.99 -10.92 29.24
C HIS A 610 -7.27 -10.16 30.35
N GLU A 611 -7.74 -8.98 30.75
CA GLU A 611 -7.08 -8.13 31.77
C GLU A 611 -6.92 -8.83 33.12
N TRP A 612 -7.81 -9.75 33.48
CA TRP A 612 -7.74 -10.53 34.72
C TRP A 612 -6.46 -11.34 34.88
N THR A 613 -5.78 -11.67 33.77
CA THR A 613 -4.54 -12.47 33.76
C THR A 613 -3.30 -11.71 34.25
N ARG A 614 -3.42 -10.40 34.53
CA ARG A 614 -2.29 -9.54 34.91
C ARG A 614 -1.86 -9.62 36.37
N THR A 615 -2.63 -10.28 37.22
CA THR A 615 -2.42 -10.25 38.66
C THR A 615 -2.22 -11.64 39.24
N ILE A 616 -1.53 -11.73 40.39
CA ILE A 616 -1.34 -13.01 41.13
C ILE A 616 -2.66 -13.70 41.44
N LYS A 617 -3.76 -12.96 41.61
CA LYS A 617 -5.12 -13.52 41.80
C LYS A 617 -5.56 -14.40 40.62
N ALA A 618 -4.99 -14.20 39.45
CA ALA A 618 -5.22 -15.04 38.28
C ALA A 618 -4.88 -16.53 38.52
N ASN A 619 -3.88 -16.82 39.34
CA ASN A 619 -3.45 -18.18 39.69
C ASN A 619 -4.59 -19.03 40.29
N ASN A 620 -5.58 -18.39 40.92
CA ASN A 620 -6.75 -19.05 41.50
C ASN A 620 -7.84 -19.36 40.47
N ARG A 621 -7.75 -18.81 39.26
CA ARG A 621 -8.74 -18.98 38.17
C ARG A 621 -8.26 -19.90 37.05
N VAL A 622 -7.00 -20.37 37.15
CA VAL A 622 -6.45 -21.30 36.15
C VAL A 622 -7.19 -22.63 36.22
N TRP A 623 -7.62 -23.13 35.06
CA TRP A 623 -8.20 -24.45 34.96
C TRP A 623 -7.19 -25.52 35.41
N LYS A 624 -7.64 -26.44 36.26
CA LYS A 624 -6.87 -27.57 36.76
C LYS A 624 -7.61 -28.87 36.42
N MET A 625 -6.86 -29.89 35.98
CA MET A 625 -7.42 -31.21 35.76
C MET A 625 -7.89 -31.79 37.11
N ASN A 626 -9.18 -32.18 37.18
CA ASN A 626 -9.68 -32.90 38.37
C ASN A 626 -9.16 -34.36 38.35
N HIS A 627 -8.21 -34.67 39.20
CA HIS A 627 -7.73 -36.05 39.41
C HIS A 627 -8.70 -36.90 40.29
N ASN A 628 -9.99 -36.69 40.21
CA ASN A 628 -10.97 -37.55 40.88
C ASN A 628 -11.42 -38.64 39.93
N ASN A 629 -10.59 -39.66 39.71
CA ASN A 629 -10.97 -41.01 39.29
C ASN A 629 -9.77 -41.99 39.49
N GLU A 630 -9.15 -42.01 40.67
CA GLU A 630 -8.54 -43.27 41.10
C GLU A 630 -9.69 -44.10 41.71
N GLY A 631 -10.18 -45.03 40.90
CA GLY A 631 -11.20 -45.97 41.29
C GLY A 631 -10.78 -46.74 42.53
N THR A 632 -11.58 -46.67 43.55
CA THR A 632 -11.66 -47.73 44.59
C THR A 632 -12.09 -49.02 43.90
N GLY A 633 -11.12 -49.77 43.41
CA GLY A 633 -11.26 -51.17 43.04
C GLY A 633 -10.86 -52.01 44.23
N SER A 634 -11.85 -52.50 44.93
CA SER A 634 -11.73 -53.60 45.87
C SER A 634 -11.56 -54.94 45.16
#